data_98287ea58b8d6d0bba762da7ddfeadce
#
_entry.id   98287ea58b8d6d0bba762da7ddfeadce
#
_cell.length_a   1.000
_cell.length_b   1.000
_cell.length_c   1.000
_cell.angle_alpha   90.00
_cell.angle_beta   90.00
_cell.angle_gamma   90.00
#
_symmetry.space_group_name_H-M   'P 1'
#
loop_
_entity.id
_entity.type
_entity.pdbx_description
1 polymer ?
#
loop_
_entity_poly.entity_id
_entity_poly.type
_entity_poly.pdbx_seq_one_letter_code
_entity_poly.pdbx_strand_id
1 'polypeptide(L)'
;MYTYIYPLSGDTLDGGRAEYAHNFLLQAATEVGMVGAVAYVGLIAALGLLLFRLLKQAKRAGELGWRVPLLAGISAALVGRTVEQLVGVAQPSDILLSWILAATVVALSSSRWGHEPATIAAESSASIRLRTFAPLLGAGLLALMLAIVGVEIVFEDAYAARLAARAHAASETGDAAHADELLSKAIALSPGAAVTRFGLADRMFDRALAAPSPQMQAEALASALRETNAVQARNPLDGRAWARSVRINAMLDSLIEGSFAEAALEHALTLAALYPGFWQPRFEVAATRLLLDDPTGALEDLAAAKTLGAEGPSVVFAEAMALLAAGRRDQAIAVANNLLLDRAEAASAMHAEFLRNLGAGR
;
A
#
# COMPACT_ATOMS: atom_id res chain seq x y z
N MET A 1 -5.00 -1.70 2.99
CA MET A 1 -6.19 -0.85 3.19
C MET A 1 -5.85 0.47 3.88
N TYR A 2 -5.14 0.48 5.02
CA TYR A 2 -4.72 1.71 5.72
C TYR A 2 -3.94 2.67 4.80
N THR A 3 -2.99 2.16 4.01
CA THR A 3 -2.19 2.92 3.04
C THR A 3 -3.04 3.67 2.00
N TYR A 4 -4.28 3.21 1.76
CA TYR A 4 -5.21 3.82 0.80
C TYR A 4 -6.24 4.74 1.45
N ILE A 5 -6.51 4.57 2.76
CA ILE A 5 -7.46 5.40 3.51
C ILE A 5 -6.77 6.63 4.10
N TYR A 6 -5.51 6.49 4.52
CA TYR A 6 -4.73 7.58 5.11
C TYR A 6 -4.71 8.86 4.24
N PRO A 7 -4.53 8.77 2.91
CA PRO A 7 -4.63 9.94 2.04
C PRO A 7 -5.95 10.71 2.11
N LEU A 8 -7.05 10.09 2.52
CA LEU A 8 -8.33 10.80 2.71
C LEU A 8 -8.29 11.83 3.86
N SER A 9 -7.26 11.80 4.69
CA SER A 9 -7.06 12.72 5.83
C SER A 9 -6.43 14.07 5.48
N GLY A 10 -6.09 14.32 4.19
CA GLY A 10 -5.61 15.62 3.74
C GLY A 10 -4.11 15.70 3.39
N ASP A 11 -3.38 14.58 3.47
CA ASP A 11 -1.98 14.54 3.02
C ASP A 11 -1.88 14.40 1.50
N THR A 12 -0.73 14.76 0.94
CA THR A 12 -0.49 14.68 -0.50
C THR A 12 -0.42 13.24 -0.97
N LEU A 13 -0.96 12.94 -2.17
CA LEU A 13 -0.86 11.60 -2.79
C LEU A 13 0.59 11.14 -3.00
N ASP A 14 1.54 12.08 -3.09
CA ASP A 14 2.98 11.83 -3.20
C ASP A 14 3.75 12.06 -1.89
N GLY A 15 3.14 12.68 -0.87
CA GLY A 15 3.78 13.02 0.39
C GLY A 15 3.76 11.86 1.37
N GLY A 16 4.92 11.37 1.71
CA GLY A 16 5.22 10.52 2.86
C GLY A 16 4.20 9.44 3.15
N ARG A 17 4.30 8.30 2.50
CA ARG A 17 3.44 7.13 2.77
C ARG A 17 3.57 6.75 4.24
N ALA A 18 2.52 6.92 5.02
CA ALA A 18 2.37 6.11 6.20
C ALA A 18 2.10 4.68 5.73
N GLU A 19 3.18 3.94 5.44
CA GLU A 19 3.08 2.54 5.00
C GLU A 19 2.44 1.67 6.08
N TYR A 20 2.55 2.12 7.35
CA TYR A 20 2.03 1.41 8.51
C TYR A 20 1.38 2.38 9.49
N ALA A 21 0.25 1.99 10.06
CA ALA A 21 -0.22 2.63 11.28
C ALA A 21 0.84 2.39 12.37
N HIS A 22 1.28 3.47 13.05
CA HIS A 22 2.12 3.34 14.24
C HIS A 22 1.33 2.74 15.43
N ASN A 23 0.45 1.80 15.14
CA ASN A 23 -0.39 1.09 16.08
C ASN A 23 -0.86 -0.22 15.42
N PHE A 24 -0.32 -1.35 15.87
CA PHE A 24 -0.62 -2.66 15.29
C PHE A 24 -2.10 -3.04 15.41
N LEU A 25 -2.81 -2.59 16.45
CA LEU A 25 -4.24 -2.87 16.59
C LEU A 25 -5.06 -2.14 15.52
N LEU A 26 -4.73 -0.87 15.25
CA LEU A 26 -5.35 -0.12 14.16
C LEU A 26 -5.00 -0.73 12.80
N GLN A 27 -3.75 -1.16 12.61
CA GLN A 27 -3.34 -1.86 11.39
C GLN A 27 -4.12 -3.17 11.21
N ALA A 28 -4.24 -3.99 12.24
CA ALA A 28 -5.05 -5.21 12.20
C ALA A 28 -6.53 -4.91 11.90
N ALA A 29 -7.10 -3.83 12.49
CA ALA A 29 -8.47 -3.43 12.22
C ALA A 29 -8.68 -2.98 10.75
N THR A 30 -7.70 -2.35 10.13
CA THR A 30 -7.80 -1.88 8.74
C THR A 30 -7.49 -2.99 7.73
N GLU A 31 -6.59 -3.92 8.02
CA GLU A 31 -6.15 -4.98 7.11
C GLU A 31 -7.02 -6.24 7.21
N VAL A 32 -7.37 -6.65 8.43
CA VAL A 32 -8.12 -7.90 8.72
C VAL A 32 -9.57 -7.61 9.13
N GLY A 33 -9.92 -6.34 9.32
CA GLY A 33 -11.23 -5.89 9.75
C GLY A 33 -11.40 -5.96 11.28
N MET A 34 -12.52 -5.41 11.76
CA MET A 34 -12.84 -5.35 13.20
C MET A 34 -12.87 -6.73 13.86
N VAL A 35 -13.31 -7.76 13.14
CA VAL A 35 -13.35 -9.15 13.65
C VAL A 35 -11.93 -9.64 13.94
N GLY A 36 -10.97 -9.38 13.05
CA GLY A 36 -9.57 -9.73 13.25
C GLY A 36 -8.94 -8.97 14.43
N ALA A 37 -9.23 -7.67 14.56
CA ALA A 37 -8.75 -6.88 15.69
C ALA A 37 -9.29 -7.40 17.04
N VAL A 38 -10.59 -7.70 17.11
CA VAL A 38 -11.23 -8.30 18.32
C VAL A 38 -10.63 -9.65 18.64
N ALA A 39 -10.41 -10.51 17.63
CA ALA A 39 -9.77 -11.82 17.82
C ALA A 39 -8.34 -11.68 18.37
N TYR A 40 -7.58 -10.71 17.88
CA TYR A 40 -6.24 -10.41 18.38
C TYR A 40 -6.24 -9.95 19.84
N VAL A 41 -7.11 -9.00 20.21
CA VAL A 41 -7.27 -8.57 21.61
C VAL A 41 -7.69 -9.75 22.49
N GLY A 42 -8.63 -10.58 22.02
CA GLY A 42 -9.06 -11.79 22.71
C GLY A 42 -7.91 -12.77 22.97
N LEU A 43 -7.03 -12.96 21.99
CA LEU A 43 -5.83 -13.79 22.12
C LEU A 43 -4.87 -13.25 23.19
N ILE A 44 -4.56 -11.95 23.17
CA ILE A 44 -3.70 -11.31 24.18
C ILE A 44 -4.32 -11.45 25.58
N ALA A 45 -5.61 -11.21 25.71
CA ALA A 45 -6.31 -11.38 26.97
C ALA A 45 -6.28 -12.84 27.47
N ALA A 46 -6.47 -13.81 26.57
CA ALA A 46 -6.40 -15.24 26.91
C ALA A 46 -4.99 -15.65 27.40
N LEU A 47 -3.94 -15.17 26.73
CA LEU A 47 -2.55 -15.39 27.14
C LEU A 47 -2.27 -14.74 28.51
N GLY A 48 -2.75 -13.53 28.75
CA GLY A 48 -2.62 -12.85 30.04
C GLY A 48 -3.32 -13.62 31.19
N LEU A 49 -4.53 -14.11 30.94
CA LEU A 49 -5.26 -14.94 31.90
C LEU A 49 -4.54 -16.26 32.15
N LEU A 50 -3.97 -16.90 31.14
CA LEU A 50 -3.20 -18.14 31.28
C LEU A 50 -1.96 -17.91 32.14
N LEU A 51 -1.19 -16.86 31.83
CA LEU A 51 -0.01 -16.47 32.62
C LEU A 51 -0.36 -16.18 34.09
N PHE A 52 -1.44 -15.43 34.32
CA PHE A 52 -1.91 -15.14 35.67
C PHE A 52 -2.25 -16.43 36.45
N ARG A 53 -2.93 -17.39 35.81
CA ARG A 53 -3.23 -18.70 36.38
C ARG A 53 -1.98 -19.49 36.73
N LEU A 54 -1.00 -19.54 35.80
CA LEU A 54 0.28 -20.23 35.98
C LEU A 54 1.08 -19.63 37.15
N LEU A 55 1.19 -18.29 37.21
CA LEU A 55 1.84 -17.60 38.32
C LEU A 55 1.17 -17.87 39.67
N LYS A 56 -0.16 -17.85 39.70
CA LYS A 56 -0.93 -18.17 40.93
C LYS A 56 -0.73 -19.60 41.36
N GLN A 57 -0.69 -20.56 40.44
CA GLN A 57 -0.41 -21.98 40.72
C GLN A 57 1.01 -22.16 41.24
N ALA A 58 2.03 -21.59 40.59
CA ALA A 58 3.43 -21.67 41.02
C ALA A 58 3.64 -21.11 42.45
N LYS A 59 3.01 -19.97 42.77
CA LYS A 59 3.04 -19.39 44.12
C LYS A 59 2.39 -20.28 45.15
N ARG A 60 1.24 -20.92 44.86
CA ARG A 60 0.53 -21.80 45.77
C ARG A 60 1.27 -23.12 46.04
N ALA A 61 1.98 -23.63 45.01
CA ALA A 61 2.78 -24.84 45.13
C ALA A 61 4.11 -24.61 45.87
N GLY A 62 4.43 -23.40 46.30
CA GLY A 62 5.71 -23.10 46.96
C GLY A 62 6.91 -23.16 46.01
N GLU A 63 6.69 -23.24 44.71
CA GLU A 63 7.73 -23.36 43.69
C GLU A 63 8.39 -22.00 43.41
N LEU A 64 9.02 -21.40 44.43
CA LEU A 64 9.70 -20.10 44.34
C LEU A 64 11.03 -20.15 43.56
N GLY A 65 11.46 -21.32 43.10
CA GLY A 65 12.69 -21.49 42.32
C GLY A 65 12.68 -20.75 41.01
N TRP A 66 13.15 -21.37 39.94
CA TRP A 66 13.30 -20.74 38.61
C TRP A 66 11.96 -20.45 37.87
N ARG A 67 10.86 -21.11 38.27
CA ARG A 67 9.56 -20.98 37.56
C ARG A 67 8.91 -19.60 37.72
N VAL A 68 8.87 -19.07 38.92
CA VAL A 68 8.23 -17.77 39.18
C VAL A 68 9.00 -16.64 38.44
N PRO A 69 10.37 -16.57 38.54
CA PRO A 69 11.13 -15.63 37.75
C PRO A 69 10.97 -15.80 36.24
N LEU A 70 10.92 -17.02 35.73
CA LEU A 70 10.70 -17.28 34.29
C LEU A 70 9.33 -16.77 33.82
N LEU A 71 8.25 -17.14 34.53
CA LEU A 71 6.89 -16.69 34.20
C LEU A 71 6.76 -15.17 34.32
N ALA A 72 7.39 -14.56 35.32
CA ALA A 72 7.43 -13.11 35.47
C ALA A 72 8.19 -12.44 34.32
N GLY A 73 9.33 -12.99 33.91
CA GLY A 73 10.11 -12.51 32.76
C GLY A 73 9.33 -12.60 31.45
N ILE A 74 8.66 -13.74 31.18
CA ILE A 74 7.81 -13.91 29.99
C ILE A 74 6.64 -12.92 30.05
N SER A 75 6.01 -12.72 31.21
CA SER A 75 4.91 -11.77 31.37
C SER A 75 5.36 -10.35 31.09
N ALA A 76 6.51 -9.93 31.63
CA ALA A 76 7.08 -8.61 31.39
C ALA A 76 7.44 -8.41 29.89
N ALA A 77 8.03 -9.43 29.26
CA ALA A 77 8.34 -9.38 27.83
C ALA A 77 7.08 -9.24 26.97
N LEU A 78 6.02 -10.02 27.23
CA LEU A 78 4.75 -9.93 26.49
C LEU A 78 4.06 -8.58 26.71
N VAL A 79 4.04 -8.05 27.93
CA VAL A 79 3.49 -6.72 28.20
C VAL A 79 4.29 -5.64 27.49
N GLY A 80 5.62 -5.67 27.60
CA GLY A 80 6.48 -4.71 26.91
C GLY A 80 6.27 -4.72 25.38
N ARG A 81 6.20 -5.90 24.79
CA ARG A 81 5.92 -6.08 23.35
C ARG A 81 4.53 -5.58 22.96
N THR A 82 3.51 -5.85 23.79
CA THR A 82 2.15 -5.36 23.52
C THR A 82 2.11 -3.83 23.54
N VAL A 83 2.76 -3.20 24.53
CA VAL A 83 2.86 -1.73 24.61
C VAL A 83 3.61 -1.17 23.40
N GLU A 84 4.75 -1.76 23.03
CA GLU A 84 5.52 -1.34 21.86
C GLU A 84 4.68 -1.44 20.57
N GLN A 85 3.93 -2.50 20.37
CA GLN A 85 3.04 -2.67 19.22
C GLN A 85 1.87 -1.67 19.19
N LEU A 86 1.47 -1.11 20.34
CA LEU A 86 0.44 -0.07 20.39
C LEU A 86 0.95 1.31 19.99
N VAL A 87 2.25 1.57 20.06
CA VAL A 87 2.85 2.88 19.81
C VAL A 87 3.94 2.86 18.72
N GLY A 88 4.27 1.70 18.18
CA GLY A 88 5.33 1.51 17.19
C GLY A 88 4.89 0.70 15.98
N VAL A 89 5.77 0.64 14.98
CA VAL A 89 5.62 -0.21 13.79
C VAL A 89 6.07 -1.62 14.16
N ALA A 90 5.16 -2.59 14.10
CA ALA A 90 5.49 -3.99 14.37
C ALA A 90 6.41 -4.53 13.26
N GLN A 91 7.64 -4.86 13.62
CA GLN A 91 8.57 -5.55 12.72
C GLN A 91 8.24 -7.05 12.65
N PRO A 92 8.49 -7.74 11.52
CA PRO A 92 8.26 -9.20 11.41
C PRO A 92 8.97 -10.01 12.51
N SER A 93 10.19 -9.59 12.91
CA SER A 93 10.95 -10.18 14.02
C SER A 93 10.20 -10.07 15.36
N ASP A 94 9.47 -8.99 15.56
CA ASP A 94 8.74 -8.67 16.77
C ASP A 94 7.49 -9.54 16.90
N ILE A 95 6.80 -9.72 15.79
CA ILE A 95 5.65 -10.62 15.69
C ILE A 95 6.10 -12.06 15.96
N LEU A 96 7.20 -12.50 15.35
CA LEU A 96 7.77 -13.83 15.56
C LEU A 96 8.13 -14.06 17.04
N LEU A 97 8.80 -13.11 17.68
CA LEU A 97 9.14 -13.21 19.12
C LEU A 97 7.89 -13.31 19.98
N SER A 98 6.84 -12.54 19.69
CA SER A 98 5.55 -12.62 20.40
C SER A 98 4.92 -14.00 20.27
N TRP A 99 4.97 -14.63 19.10
CA TRP A 99 4.49 -16.00 18.90
C TRP A 99 5.32 -17.05 19.62
N ILE A 100 6.65 -16.90 19.66
CA ILE A 100 7.55 -17.80 20.41
C ILE A 100 7.22 -17.72 21.92
N LEU A 101 7.05 -16.50 22.45
CA LEU A 101 6.67 -16.31 23.85
C LEU A 101 5.29 -16.93 24.17
N ALA A 102 4.31 -16.71 23.29
CA ALA A 102 2.98 -17.30 23.42
C ALA A 102 3.03 -18.85 23.40
N ALA A 103 3.77 -19.43 22.46
CA ALA A 103 3.97 -20.87 22.38
C ALA A 103 4.64 -21.43 23.63
N THR A 104 5.63 -20.72 24.19
CA THR A 104 6.30 -21.09 25.45
C THR A 104 5.32 -21.09 26.61
N VAL A 105 4.43 -20.11 26.71
CA VAL A 105 3.38 -20.07 27.76
C VAL A 105 2.45 -21.28 27.64
N VAL A 106 2.01 -21.60 26.43
CA VAL A 106 1.14 -22.77 26.18
C VAL A 106 1.87 -24.07 26.53
N ALA A 107 3.14 -24.22 26.14
CA ALA A 107 3.95 -25.39 26.47
C ALA A 107 4.13 -25.55 27.99
N LEU A 108 4.40 -24.46 28.70
CA LEU A 108 4.51 -24.46 30.15
C LEU A 108 3.17 -24.80 30.85
N SER A 109 2.05 -24.44 30.26
CA SER A 109 0.72 -24.76 30.79
C SER A 109 0.36 -26.23 30.63
N SER A 110 0.84 -26.88 29.59
CA SER A 110 0.56 -28.30 29.29
C SER A 110 1.51 -29.25 30.01
N SER A 111 2.66 -28.79 30.51
CA SER A 111 3.63 -29.61 31.23
C SER A 111 3.17 -29.84 32.66
N ARG A 112 2.89 -31.11 33.05
CA ARG A 112 2.72 -31.54 34.43
C ARG A 112 4.09 -31.56 35.13
N TRP A 113 4.68 -30.41 35.34
CA TRP A 113 5.96 -30.29 35.99
C TRP A 113 5.78 -30.51 37.51
N GLY A 114 6.51 -31.45 38.08
CA GLY A 114 6.60 -31.60 39.55
C GLY A 114 5.55 -32.47 40.19
N HIS A 115 4.71 -33.16 39.45
CA HIS A 115 4.02 -34.30 40.04
C HIS A 115 5.01 -35.49 39.98
N GLU A 116 5.46 -35.95 41.15
CA GLU A 116 6.02 -37.28 41.29
C GLU A 116 5.12 -38.25 40.52
N PRO A 117 5.69 -39.25 39.83
CA PRO A 117 4.89 -40.25 39.17
C PRO A 117 4.04 -40.91 40.24
N ALA A 118 2.81 -40.42 40.47
CA ALA A 118 1.83 -41.22 41.18
C ALA A 118 1.88 -42.56 40.50
N THR A 119 2.15 -43.60 41.26
CA THR A 119 2.10 -44.99 40.81
C THR A 119 0.74 -45.22 40.16
N ILE A 120 0.64 -44.89 38.90
CA ILE A 120 -0.54 -45.14 38.07
C ILE A 120 -0.48 -46.63 37.79
N ALA A 121 -1.37 -47.33 38.46
CA ALA A 121 -1.67 -48.71 38.15
C ALA A 121 -1.75 -48.88 36.63
N ALA A 122 -1.00 -49.83 36.11
CA ALA A 122 -0.75 -50.08 34.71
C ALA A 122 -2.00 -50.61 33.98
N GLU A 123 -3.10 -49.84 33.99
CA GLU A 123 -4.28 -50.16 33.19
C GLU A 123 -4.51 -49.09 32.13
N SER A 124 -4.31 -49.51 30.88
CA SER A 124 -4.76 -48.89 29.61
C SER A 124 -4.28 -47.45 29.29
N SER A 125 -3.03 -47.09 29.62
CA SER A 125 -2.51 -45.73 29.41
C SER A 125 -2.25 -45.34 27.95
N ALA A 126 -2.25 -46.27 26.99
CA ALA A 126 -1.98 -45.96 25.56
C ALA A 126 -3.15 -45.26 24.87
N SER A 127 -4.40 -45.67 25.13
CA SER A 127 -5.58 -45.12 24.46
C SER A 127 -5.97 -43.72 24.98
N ILE A 128 -5.71 -43.45 26.27
CA ILE A 128 -5.97 -42.14 26.89
C ILE A 128 -4.92 -41.10 26.38
N ARG A 129 -3.65 -41.52 26.27
CA ARG A 129 -2.59 -40.66 25.73
C ARG A 129 -2.86 -40.31 24.30
N LEU A 130 -3.27 -41.25 23.45
CA LEU A 130 -3.54 -41.00 22.03
C LEU A 130 -4.72 -40.02 21.84
N ARG A 131 -5.79 -40.12 22.63
CA ARG A 131 -6.95 -39.21 22.59
C ARG A 131 -6.63 -37.78 23.01
N THR A 132 -5.67 -37.59 23.90
CA THR A 132 -5.26 -36.25 24.38
C THR A 132 -4.22 -35.62 23.49
N PHE A 133 -3.34 -36.43 22.86
CA PHE A 133 -2.28 -35.92 21.98
C PHE A 133 -2.71 -35.74 20.52
N ALA A 134 -3.70 -36.50 20.04
CA ALA A 134 -4.16 -36.40 18.64
C ALA A 134 -4.62 -34.98 18.24
N PRO A 135 -5.45 -34.27 19.04
CA PRO A 135 -5.83 -32.90 18.68
C PRO A 135 -4.66 -31.90 18.79
N LEU A 136 -3.69 -32.12 19.70
CA LEU A 136 -2.50 -31.28 19.82
C LEU A 136 -1.53 -31.51 18.65
N LEU A 137 -1.36 -32.76 18.23
CA LEU A 137 -0.59 -33.12 17.03
C LEU A 137 -1.26 -32.58 15.76
N GLY A 138 -2.60 -32.68 15.64
CA GLY A 138 -3.36 -32.10 14.54
C GLY A 138 -3.25 -30.58 14.48
N ALA A 139 -3.39 -29.91 15.59
CA ALA A 139 -3.22 -28.45 15.69
C ALA A 139 -1.75 -28.03 15.38
N GLY A 140 -0.78 -28.79 15.87
CA GLY A 140 0.65 -28.55 15.58
C GLY A 140 0.99 -28.75 14.10
N LEU A 141 0.46 -29.79 13.46
CA LEU A 141 0.64 -30.04 12.03
C LEU A 141 -0.06 -28.97 11.17
N LEU A 142 -1.26 -28.54 11.56
CA LEU A 142 -1.96 -27.46 10.89
C LEU A 142 -1.21 -26.14 11.02
N ALA A 143 -0.73 -25.82 12.24
CA ALA A 143 0.08 -24.64 12.47
C ALA A 143 1.40 -24.67 11.66
N LEU A 144 2.05 -25.83 11.59
CA LEU A 144 3.24 -26.02 10.78
C LEU A 144 2.95 -25.88 9.27
N MET A 145 1.87 -26.46 8.77
CA MET A 145 1.45 -26.27 7.38
C MET A 145 1.14 -24.80 7.08
N LEU A 146 0.41 -24.12 7.95
CA LEU A 146 0.12 -22.71 7.79
C LEU A 146 1.40 -21.85 7.85
N ALA A 147 2.36 -22.21 8.71
CA ALA A 147 3.65 -21.56 8.78
C ALA A 147 4.47 -21.77 7.48
N ILE A 148 4.50 -22.99 6.94
CA ILE A 148 5.19 -23.29 5.69
C ILE A 148 4.59 -22.51 4.53
N VAL A 149 3.26 -22.53 4.38
CA VAL A 149 2.56 -21.76 3.34
C VAL A 149 2.76 -20.25 3.53
N GLY A 150 2.70 -19.77 4.76
CA GLY A 150 2.95 -18.36 5.06
C GLY A 150 4.40 -17.94 4.75
N VAL A 151 5.37 -18.77 5.08
CA VAL A 151 6.79 -18.54 4.75
C VAL A 151 7.01 -18.53 3.24
N GLU A 152 6.38 -19.45 2.49
CA GLU A 152 6.50 -19.53 1.03
C GLU A 152 5.96 -18.25 0.37
N ILE A 153 4.75 -17.81 0.74
CA ILE A 153 4.15 -16.56 0.23
C ILE A 153 5.01 -15.34 0.58
N VAL A 154 5.43 -15.21 1.84
CA VAL A 154 6.26 -14.08 2.29
C VAL A 154 7.64 -14.09 1.61
N PHE A 155 8.20 -15.30 1.36
CA PHE A 155 9.50 -15.42 0.69
C PHE A 155 9.41 -15.03 -0.78
N GLU A 156 8.36 -15.41 -1.48
CA GLU A 156 8.11 -15.02 -2.87
C GLU A 156 7.93 -13.51 -3.00
N ASP A 157 7.12 -12.88 -2.15
CA ASP A 157 6.90 -11.44 -2.14
C ASP A 157 8.18 -10.66 -1.78
N ALA A 158 8.94 -11.12 -0.77
CA ALA A 158 10.20 -10.50 -0.38
C ALA A 158 11.26 -10.64 -1.49
N TYR A 159 11.31 -11.79 -2.16
CA TYR A 159 12.24 -12.00 -3.26
C TYR A 159 11.84 -11.18 -4.50
N ALA A 160 10.55 -11.10 -4.80
CA ALA A 160 10.03 -10.22 -5.86
C ALA A 160 10.36 -8.73 -5.58
N ALA A 161 10.15 -8.27 -4.34
CA ALA A 161 10.53 -6.91 -3.94
C ALA A 161 12.03 -6.65 -4.09
N ARG A 162 12.88 -7.64 -3.75
CA ARG A 162 14.33 -7.56 -3.96
C ARG A 162 14.71 -7.49 -5.45
N LEU A 163 14.04 -8.23 -6.30
CA LEU A 163 14.24 -8.15 -7.74
C LEU A 163 13.81 -6.79 -8.28
N ALA A 164 12.70 -6.23 -7.81
CA ALA A 164 12.24 -4.89 -8.18
C ALA A 164 13.24 -3.81 -7.75
N ALA A 165 13.80 -3.89 -6.54
CA ALA A 165 14.85 -2.97 -6.08
C ALA A 165 16.13 -3.06 -6.95
N ARG A 166 16.53 -4.27 -7.35
CA ARG A 166 17.65 -4.48 -8.29
C ARG A 166 17.36 -3.93 -9.67
N ALA A 167 16.12 -4.07 -10.15
CA ALA A 167 15.69 -3.51 -11.41
C ALA A 167 15.76 -1.98 -11.40
N HIS A 168 15.39 -1.35 -10.29
CA HIS A 168 15.52 0.10 -10.11
C HIS A 168 16.99 0.52 -10.21
N ALA A 169 17.90 -0.15 -9.49
CA ALA A 169 19.33 0.12 -9.55
C ALA A 169 19.92 -0.10 -10.97
N ALA A 170 19.49 -1.14 -11.69
CA ALA A 170 19.89 -1.38 -13.08
C ALA A 170 19.39 -0.26 -14.00
N SER A 171 18.19 0.25 -13.75
CA SER A 171 17.63 1.41 -14.48
C SER A 171 18.47 2.68 -14.27
N GLU A 172 18.88 2.96 -13.03
CA GLU A 172 19.72 4.13 -12.71
C GLU A 172 21.11 4.06 -13.40
N THR A 173 21.63 2.85 -13.62
CA THR A 173 22.88 2.65 -14.36
C THR A 173 22.71 2.60 -15.87
N GLY A 174 21.48 2.77 -16.38
CA GLY A 174 21.14 2.77 -17.81
C GLY A 174 21.00 1.37 -18.43
N ASP A 175 21.07 0.28 -17.64
CA ASP A 175 20.86 -1.09 -18.14
C ASP A 175 19.36 -1.43 -18.16
N ALA A 176 18.71 -0.85 -19.17
CA ALA A 176 17.26 -0.97 -19.36
C ALA A 176 16.81 -2.42 -19.60
N ALA A 177 17.58 -3.21 -20.35
CA ALA A 177 17.21 -4.58 -20.69
C ALA A 177 17.25 -5.48 -19.45
N HIS A 178 18.26 -5.35 -18.61
CA HIS A 178 18.39 -6.08 -17.38
C HIS A 178 17.31 -5.69 -16.34
N ALA A 179 16.97 -4.39 -16.26
CA ALA A 179 15.88 -3.93 -15.42
C ALA A 179 14.53 -4.57 -15.81
N ASP A 180 14.21 -4.63 -17.09
CA ASP A 180 12.97 -5.25 -17.60
C ASP A 180 12.94 -6.76 -17.33
N GLU A 181 14.07 -7.46 -17.47
CA GLU A 181 14.19 -8.88 -17.15
C GLU A 181 13.92 -9.15 -15.66
N LEU A 182 14.51 -8.32 -14.77
CA LEU A 182 14.33 -8.44 -13.33
C LEU A 182 12.87 -8.18 -12.91
N LEU A 183 12.22 -7.17 -13.47
CA LEU A 183 10.80 -6.87 -13.21
C LEU A 183 9.88 -7.99 -13.71
N SER A 184 10.16 -8.54 -14.89
CA SER A 184 9.40 -9.67 -15.43
C SER A 184 9.52 -10.90 -14.52
N LYS A 185 10.72 -11.21 -14.02
CA LYS A 185 10.93 -12.28 -13.03
C LYS A 185 10.21 -12.01 -11.72
N ALA A 186 10.23 -10.76 -11.25
CA ALA A 186 9.53 -10.36 -10.03
C ALA A 186 8.00 -10.53 -10.16
N ILE A 187 7.43 -10.16 -11.30
CA ILE A 187 6.00 -10.35 -11.60
C ILE A 187 5.65 -11.84 -11.70
N ALA A 188 6.51 -12.66 -12.30
CA ALA A 188 6.28 -14.11 -12.39
C ALA A 188 6.26 -14.78 -11.01
N LEU A 189 7.10 -14.33 -10.08
CA LEU A 189 7.15 -14.81 -8.70
C LEU A 189 5.97 -14.32 -7.86
N SER A 190 5.64 -13.04 -7.94
CA SER A 190 4.53 -12.45 -7.21
C SER A 190 3.63 -11.64 -8.16
N PRO A 191 2.72 -12.32 -8.89
CA PRO A 191 1.84 -11.67 -9.86
C PRO A 191 0.89 -10.65 -9.23
N GLY A 192 0.72 -10.70 -7.90
CA GLY A 192 -0.12 -9.81 -7.10
C GLY A 192 0.54 -8.52 -6.65
N ALA A 193 1.87 -8.46 -6.67
CA ALA A 193 2.61 -7.33 -6.14
C ALA A 193 2.43 -6.07 -7.01
N ALA A 194 1.67 -5.11 -6.51
CA ALA A 194 1.43 -3.84 -7.21
C ALA A 194 2.73 -3.09 -7.49
N VAL A 195 3.70 -3.13 -6.56
CA VAL A 195 4.99 -2.43 -6.69
C VAL A 195 5.78 -2.90 -7.92
N THR A 196 5.82 -4.20 -8.19
CA THR A 196 6.54 -4.75 -9.36
C THR A 196 5.87 -4.39 -10.67
N ARG A 197 4.53 -4.42 -10.71
CA ARG A 197 3.77 -4.01 -11.90
C ARG A 197 3.88 -2.52 -12.17
N PHE A 198 3.83 -1.69 -11.14
CA PHE A 198 4.09 -0.26 -11.29
C PHE A 198 5.51 0.02 -11.78
N GLY A 199 6.52 -0.68 -11.25
CA GLY A 199 7.88 -0.56 -11.75
C GLY A 199 7.98 -0.87 -13.25
N LEU A 200 7.30 -1.91 -13.73
CA LEU A 200 7.27 -2.23 -15.17
C LEU A 200 6.47 -1.18 -15.96
N ALA A 201 5.32 -0.73 -15.45
CA ALA A 201 4.51 0.30 -16.09
C ALA A 201 5.29 1.63 -16.22
N ASP A 202 5.99 2.05 -15.16
CA ASP A 202 6.82 3.26 -15.17
C ASP A 202 7.95 3.14 -16.20
N ARG A 203 8.60 1.98 -16.31
CA ARG A 203 9.61 1.74 -17.34
C ARG A 203 9.06 1.75 -18.76
N MET A 204 7.86 1.20 -19.00
CA MET A 204 7.20 1.29 -20.30
C MET A 204 6.82 2.74 -20.63
N PHE A 205 6.42 3.50 -19.61
CA PHE A 205 6.13 4.92 -19.75
C PHE A 205 7.40 5.73 -20.13
N ASP A 206 8.53 5.50 -19.43
CA ASP A 206 9.82 6.12 -19.77
C ASP A 206 10.26 5.77 -21.20
N ARG A 207 10.06 4.51 -21.62
CA ARG A 207 10.33 4.06 -22.98
C ARG A 207 9.44 4.77 -23.99
N ALA A 208 8.17 5.03 -23.64
CA ALA A 208 7.28 5.81 -24.48
C ALA A 208 7.78 7.24 -24.67
N LEU A 209 8.24 7.89 -23.59
CA LEU A 209 8.80 9.25 -23.69
C LEU A 209 10.06 9.33 -24.53
N ALA A 210 10.86 8.26 -24.58
CA ALA A 210 12.08 8.16 -25.38
C ALA A 210 11.85 7.60 -26.79
N ALA A 211 10.62 7.19 -27.13
CA ALA A 211 10.34 6.50 -28.39
C ALA A 211 10.49 7.45 -29.59
N PRO A 212 11.16 6.99 -30.67
CA PRO A 212 11.45 7.84 -31.86
C PRO A 212 10.23 8.03 -32.75
N SER A 213 9.14 7.31 -32.57
CA SER A 213 7.94 7.43 -33.39
C SER A 213 6.65 7.35 -32.54
N PRO A 214 5.57 8.06 -32.99
CA PRO A 214 4.28 8.00 -32.30
C PRO A 214 3.73 6.57 -32.14
N GLN A 215 3.97 5.70 -33.14
CA GLN A 215 3.53 4.31 -33.07
C GLN A 215 4.23 3.54 -31.91
N MET A 216 5.56 3.63 -31.82
CA MET A 216 6.34 3.00 -30.76
C MET A 216 5.98 3.58 -29.38
N GLN A 217 5.69 4.88 -29.34
CA GLN A 217 5.21 5.55 -28.13
C GLN A 217 3.87 4.97 -27.68
N ALA A 218 2.91 4.84 -28.60
CA ALA A 218 1.59 4.28 -28.30
C ALA A 218 1.66 2.80 -27.86
N GLU A 219 2.50 1.99 -28.51
CA GLU A 219 2.72 0.59 -28.11
C GLU A 219 3.29 0.46 -26.68
N ALA A 220 4.24 1.32 -26.33
CA ALA A 220 4.82 1.35 -25.00
C ALA A 220 3.80 1.82 -23.95
N LEU A 221 3.01 2.86 -24.22
CA LEU A 221 1.93 3.33 -23.35
C LEU A 221 0.83 2.28 -23.18
N ALA A 222 0.43 1.61 -24.26
CA ALA A 222 -0.54 0.50 -24.16
C ALA A 222 0.00 -0.65 -23.30
N SER A 223 1.30 -0.89 -23.30
CA SER A 223 1.94 -1.88 -22.42
C SER A 223 1.92 -1.43 -20.97
N ALA A 224 2.24 -0.16 -20.68
CA ALA A 224 2.13 0.44 -19.35
C ALA A 224 0.70 0.40 -18.80
N LEU A 225 -0.29 0.68 -19.67
CA LEU A 225 -1.70 0.62 -19.30
C LEU A 225 -2.15 -0.78 -18.91
N ARG A 226 -1.69 -1.83 -19.62
CA ARG A 226 -2.00 -3.22 -19.27
C ARG A 226 -1.53 -3.59 -17.86
N GLU A 227 -0.31 -3.20 -17.48
CA GLU A 227 0.21 -3.47 -16.13
C GLU A 227 -0.56 -2.67 -15.06
N THR A 228 -0.89 -1.43 -15.36
CA THR A 228 -1.69 -0.58 -14.47
C THR A 228 -3.10 -1.15 -14.27
N ASN A 229 -3.77 -1.57 -15.34
CA ASN A 229 -5.09 -2.19 -15.28
C ASN A 229 -5.08 -3.53 -14.51
N ALA A 230 -3.98 -4.29 -14.59
CA ALA A 230 -3.83 -5.50 -13.80
C ALA A 230 -3.76 -5.22 -12.28
N VAL A 231 -3.23 -4.07 -11.87
CA VAL A 231 -3.29 -3.61 -10.47
C VAL A 231 -4.70 -3.18 -10.10
N GLN A 232 -5.37 -2.38 -10.94
CA GLN A 232 -6.76 -1.93 -10.71
C GLN A 232 -7.71 -3.11 -10.54
N ALA A 233 -7.60 -4.14 -11.40
CA ALA A 233 -8.45 -5.32 -11.34
C ALA A 233 -8.31 -6.10 -10.00
N ARG A 234 -7.12 -6.07 -9.39
CA ARG A 234 -6.86 -6.73 -8.10
C ARG A 234 -7.19 -5.86 -6.90
N ASN A 235 -6.91 -4.58 -7.00
CA ASN A 235 -7.15 -3.60 -5.96
C ASN A 235 -7.77 -2.32 -6.53
N PRO A 236 -9.09 -2.28 -6.70
CA PRO A 236 -9.77 -1.11 -7.24
C PRO A 236 -9.72 0.13 -6.33
N LEU A 237 -9.21 -0.02 -5.09
CA LEU A 237 -8.99 1.09 -4.16
C LEU A 237 -7.58 1.70 -4.26
N ASP A 238 -6.70 1.17 -5.11
CA ASP A 238 -5.35 1.73 -5.28
C ASP A 238 -5.38 2.96 -6.19
N GLY A 239 -5.45 4.15 -5.59
CA GLY A 239 -5.49 5.42 -6.31
C GLY A 239 -4.29 5.67 -7.22
N ARG A 240 -3.13 5.05 -6.92
CA ARG A 240 -1.94 5.16 -7.79
C ARG A 240 -2.18 4.52 -9.15
N ALA A 241 -2.93 3.43 -9.19
CA ALA A 241 -3.29 2.77 -10.44
C ALA A 241 -4.24 3.65 -11.26
N TRP A 242 -5.23 4.26 -10.62
CA TRP A 242 -6.15 5.18 -11.29
C TRP A 242 -5.42 6.43 -11.82
N ALA A 243 -4.55 7.07 -11.01
CA ALA A 243 -3.78 8.23 -11.42
C ALA A 243 -2.85 7.94 -12.62
N ARG A 244 -2.18 6.77 -12.64
CA ARG A 244 -1.36 6.34 -13.78
C ARG A 244 -2.21 6.13 -15.03
N SER A 245 -3.36 5.46 -14.91
CA SER A 245 -4.27 5.24 -16.02
C SER A 245 -4.78 6.54 -16.63
N VAL A 246 -5.11 7.56 -15.83
CA VAL A 246 -5.49 8.89 -16.31
C VAL A 246 -4.40 9.44 -17.22
N ARG A 247 -3.16 9.50 -16.74
CA ARG A 247 -2.03 10.05 -17.50
C ARG A 247 -1.74 9.26 -18.77
N ILE A 248 -1.75 7.94 -18.70
CA ILE A 248 -1.47 7.08 -19.85
C ILE A 248 -2.56 7.24 -20.91
N ASN A 249 -3.84 7.23 -20.53
CA ASN A 249 -4.94 7.42 -21.48
C ASN A 249 -4.91 8.82 -22.10
N ALA A 250 -4.65 9.87 -21.32
CA ALA A 250 -4.51 11.23 -21.83
C ALA A 250 -3.39 11.35 -22.89
N MET A 251 -2.27 10.64 -22.70
CA MET A 251 -1.19 10.60 -23.69
C MET A 251 -1.56 9.76 -24.92
N LEU A 252 -2.22 8.63 -24.76
CA LEU A 252 -2.69 7.79 -25.87
C LEU A 252 -3.65 8.55 -26.77
N ASP A 253 -4.53 9.37 -26.21
CA ASP A 253 -5.49 10.20 -26.92
C ASP A 253 -4.80 11.15 -27.92
N SER A 254 -3.64 11.68 -27.54
CA SER A 254 -2.85 12.56 -28.41
C SER A 254 -2.10 11.84 -29.56
N LEU A 255 -2.03 10.50 -29.52
CA LEU A 255 -1.19 9.70 -30.43
C LEU A 255 -2.00 8.85 -31.41
N ILE A 256 -3.14 8.37 -30.97
CA ILE A 256 -3.99 7.45 -31.74
C ILE A 256 -5.47 7.81 -31.57
N GLU A 257 -6.23 7.64 -32.64
CA GLU A 257 -7.67 7.82 -32.58
C GLU A 257 -8.31 6.75 -31.69
N GLY A 258 -9.21 7.17 -30.77
CA GLY A 258 -9.91 6.29 -29.86
C GLY A 258 -10.68 7.07 -28.80
N SER A 259 -11.25 6.37 -27.85
CA SER A 259 -11.97 6.96 -26.71
C SER A 259 -11.10 7.03 -25.45
N PHE A 260 -9.84 7.42 -25.63
CA PHE A 260 -8.88 7.45 -24.52
C PHE A 260 -9.10 8.64 -23.58
N ALA A 261 -9.54 9.80 -24.11
CA ALA A 261 -9.88 10.94 -23.28
C ALA A 261 -11.08 10.66 -22.38
N GLU A 262 -12.13 9.97 -22.91
CA GLU A 262 -13.28 9.55 -22.12
C GLU A 262 -12.87 8.53 -21.03
N ALA A 263 -12.01 7.56 -21.37
CA ALA A 263 -11.49 6.60 -20.39
C ALA A 263 -10.66 7.31 -19.31
N ALA A 264 -9.85 8.31 -19.70
CA ALA A 264 -9.11 9.13 -18.76
C ALA A 264 -10.05 9.87 -17.79
N LEU A 265 -11.17 10.45 -18.30
CA LEU A 265 -12.14 11.14 -17.48
C LEU A 265 -12.86 10.20 -16.51
N GLU A 266 -13.27 9.00 -16.95
CA GLU A 266 -13.87 7.98 -16.09
C GLU A 266 -12.91 7.60 -14.94
N HIS A 267 -11.65 7.38 -15.25
CA HIS A 267 -10.62 7.06 -14.27
C HIS A 267 -10.34 8.22 -13.31
N ALA A 268 -10.31 9.47 -13.80
CA ALA A 268 -10.12 10.66 -12.97
C ALA A 268 -11.30 10.88 -12.02
N LEU A 269 -12.53 10.68 -12.49
CA LEU A 269 -13.75 10.76 -11.66
C LEU A 269 -13.74 9.67 -10.59
N THR A 270 -13.33 8.45 -10.93
CA THR A 270 -13.17 7.36 -9.96
C THR A 270 -12.13 7.71 -8.90
N LEU A 271 -10.98 8.26 -9.32
CA LEU A 271 -9.94 8.72 -8.40
C LEU A 271 -10.46 9.83 -7.47
N ALA A 272 -11.22 10.80 -8.00
CA ALA A 272 -11.81 11.86 -7.19
C ALA A 272 -12.86 11.36 -6.20
N ALA A 273 -13.61 10.31 -6.56
CA ALA A 273 -14.55 9.66 -5.65
C ALA A 273 -13.85 8.87 -4.54
N LEU A 274 -12.72 8.23 -4.84
CA LEU A 274 -11.91 7.51 -3.86
C LEU A 274 -11.19 8.47 -2.88
N TYR A 275 -10.81 9.66 -3.35
CA TYR A 275 -10.01 10.62 -2.59
C TYR A 275 -10.63 12.02 -2.58
N PRO A 276 -11.84 12.20 -2.02
CA PRO A 276 -12.58 13.46 -2.12
C PRO A 276 -11.95 14.65 -1.37
N GLY A 277 -11.06 14.36 -0.40
CA GLY A 277 -10.35 15.38 0.39
C GLY A 277 -9.07 15.92 -0.25
N PHE A 278 -8.68 15.40 -1.43
CA PHE A 278 -7.45 15.80 -2.12
C PHE A 278 -7.75 16.65 -3.35
N TRP A 279 -6.92 17.65 -3.57
CA TRP A 279 -7.05 18.52 -4.74
C TRP A 279 -6.56 17.85 -6.04
N GLN A 280 -5.55 16.97 -5.95
CA GLN A 280 -4.93 16.35 -7.14
C GLN A 280 -5.94 15.59 -8.01
N PRO A 281 -6.83 14.73 -7.47
CA PRO A 281 -7.86 14.08 -8.27
C PRO A 281 -8.78 15.06 -9.00
N ARG A 282 -9.16 16.16 -8.36
CA ARG A 282 -9.98 17.19 -8.98
C ARG A 282 -9.23 17.91 -10.09
N PHE A 283 -7.95 18.14 -9.92
CA PHE A 283 -7.08 18.69 -10.97
C PHE A 283 -6.98 17.74 -12.17
N GLU A 284 -6.83 16.44 -11.96
CA GLU A 284 -6.81 15.44 -13.05
C GLU A 284 -8.16 15.40 -13.81
N VAL A 285 -9.30 15.52 -13.11
CA VAL A 285 -10.61 15.67 -13.77
C VAL A 285 -10.64 16.92 -14.65
N ALA A 286 -10.20 18.05 -14.12
CA ALA A 286 -10.18 19.31 -14.86
C ALA A 286 -9.28 19.24 -16.11
N ALA A 287 -8.07 18.68 -15.94
CA ALA A 287 -7.14 18.51 -17.06
C ALA A 287 -7.72 17.59 -18.15
N THR A 288 -8.40 16.52 -17.76
CA THR A 288 -9.02 15.60 -18.73
C THR A 288 -10.25 16.22 -19.42
N ARG A 289 -11.04 17.05 -18.72
CA ARG A 289 -12.14 17.81 -19.35
C ARG A 289 -11.63 18.79 -20.41
N LEU A 290 -10.46 19.37 -20.20
CA LEU A 290 -9.82 20.21 -21.23
C LEU A 290 -9.48 19.41 -22.49
N LEU A 291 -9.06 18.16 -22.38
CA LEU A 291 -8.83 17.28 -23.53
C LEU A 291 -10.12 16.98 -24.29
N LEU A 292 -11.26 16.94 -23.59
CA LEU A 292 -12.60 16.71 -24.17
C LEU A 292 -13.31 18.00 -24.62
N ASP A 293 -12.60 19.13 -24.68
CA ASP A 293 -13.14 20.44 -25.04
C ASP A 293 -14.33 20.88 -24.16
N ASP A 294 -14.27 20.52 -22.85
CA ASP A 294 -15.20 20.98 -21.80
C ASP A 294 -14.52 22.00 -20.87
N PRO A 295 -14.25 23.23 -21.32
CA PRO A 295 -13.57 24.23 -20.50
C PRO A 295 -14.40 24.73 -19.32
N THR A 296 -15.74 24.66 -19.42
CA THR A 296 -16.62 25.09 -18.35
C THR A 296 -16.55 24.11 -17.17
N GLY A 297 -16.69 22.82 -17.43
CA GLY A 297 -16.51 21.79 -16.41
C GLY A 297 -15.10 21.76 -15.84
N ALA A 298 -14.08 22.02 -16.65
CA ALA A 298 -12.72 22.13 -16.20
C ALA A 298 -12.52 23.28 -15.19
N LEU A 299 -13.11 24.45 -15.43
CA LEU A 299 -13.08 25.59 -14.50
C LEU A 299 -13.79 25.28 -13.18
N GLU A 300 -14.88 24.53 -13.20
CA GLU A 300 -15.59 24.09 -12.00
C GLU A 300 -14.72 23.16 -11.14
N ASP A 301 -14.08 22.17 -11.76
CA ASP A 301 -13.19 21.24 -11.05
C ASP A 301 -11.90 21.91 -10.56
N LEU A 302 -11.35 22.88 -11.33
CA LEU A 302 -10.22 23.70 -10.85
C LEU A 302 -10.61 24.57 -9.65
N ALA A 303 -11.80 25.16 -9.65
CA ALA A 303 -12.29 25.90 -8.49
C ALA A 303 -12.44 24.97 -7.28
N ALA A 304 -13.00 23.77 -7.44
CA ALA A 304 -13.08 22.76 -6.39
C ALA A 304 -11.68 22.32 -5.91
N ALA A 305 -10.71 22.10 -6.80
CA ALA A 305 -9.35 21.78 -6.44
C ALA A 305 -8.71 22.90 -5.59
N LYS A 306 -8.92 24.16 -5.95
CA LYS A 306 -8.42 25.32 -5.19
C LYS A 306 -9.01 25.41 -3.79
N THR A 307 -10.29 25.07 -3.60
CA THR A 307 -10.91 25.00 -2.26
C THR A 307 -10.27 23.93 -1.38
N LEU A 308 -9.67 22.91 -1.99
CA LEU A 308 -8.91 21.84 -1.33
C LEU A 308 -7.41 22.16 -1.19
N GLY A 309 -6.98 23.37 -1.52
CA GLY A 309 -5.60 23.83 -1.38
C GLY A 309 -4.72 23.59 -2.62
N ALA A 310 -5.32 23.44 -3.81
CA ALA A 310 -4.53 23.36 -5.04
C ALA A 310 -3.83 24.70 -5.33
N GLU A 311 -2.51 24.64 -5.41
CA GLU A 311 -1.64 25.78 -5.66
C GLU A 311 -0.51 25.40 -6.62
N GLY A 312 0.17 26.41 -7.16
CA GLY A 312 1.37 26.23 -7.98
C GLY A 312 1.16 26.39 -9.47
N PRO A 313 2.27 26.34 -10.24
CA PRO A 313 2.29 26.70 -11.66
C PRO A 313 1.36 25.88 -12.54
N SER A 314 1.25 24.57 -12.28
CA SER A 314 0.41 23.67 -13.09
C SER A 314 -1.07 24.01 -12.97
N VAL A 315 -1.52 24.40 -11.76
CA VAL A 315 -2.92 24.80 -11.52
C VAL A 315 -3.24 26.12 -12.20
N VAL A 316 -2.32 27.10 -12.10
CA VAL A 316 -2.44 28.41 -12.74
C VAL A 316 -2.45 28.26 -14.26
N PHE A 317 -1.58 27.41 -14.80
CA PHE A 317 -1.52 27.12 -16.25
C PHE A 317 -2.82 26.47 -16.73
N ALA A 318 -3.31 25.44 -16.05
CA ALA A 318 -4.56 24.76 -16.42
C ALA A 318 -5.76 25.72 -16.36
N GLU A 319 -5.82 26.61 -15.37
CA GLU A 319 -6.88 27.63 -15.29
C GLU A 319 -6.80 28.63 -16.43
N ALA A 320 -5.58 29.12 -16.76
CA ALA A 320 -5.39 30.02 -17.89
C ALA A 320 -5.80 29.37 -19.22
N MET A 321 -5.46 28.08 -19.42
CA MET A 321 -5.86 27.31 -20.60
C MET A 321 -7.37 27.11 -20.67
N ALA A 322 -8.01 26.76 -19.54
CA ALA A 322 -9.46 26.60 -19.47
C ALA A 322 -10.21 27.93 -19.77
N LEU A 323 -9.72 29.06 -19.23
CA LEU A 323 -10.28 30.38 -19.51
C LEU A 323 -10.12 30.75 -20.99
N LEU A 324 -8.96 30.45 -21.58
CA LEU A 324 -8.71 30.70 -23.00
C LEU A 324 -9.66 29.88 -23.89
N ALA A 325 -9.80 28.59 -23.62
CA ALA A 325 -10.73 27.69 -24.32
C ALA A 325 -12.18 28.13 -24.18
N ALA A 326 -12.56 28.69 -23.00
CA ALA A 326 -13.90 29.26 -22.73
C ALA A 326 -14.10 30.65 -23.40
N GLY A 327 -13.15 31.16 -24.19
CA GLY A 327 -13.22 32.48 -24.82
C GLY A 327 -12.98 33.68 -23.89
N ARG A 328 -12.61 33.44 -22.62
CA ARG A 328 -12.42 34.47 -21.57
C ARG A 328 -10.97 34.98 -21.58
N ARG A 329 -10.55 35.53 -22.74
CA ARG A 329 -9.16 35.85 -23.05
C ARG A 329 -8.49 36.78 -22.04
N ASP A 330 -9.15 37.90 -21.66
CA ASP A 330 -8.55 38.86 -20.76
C ASP A 330 -8.33 38.26 -19.35
N GLN A 331 -9.21 37.41 -18.91
CA GLN A 331 -9.06 36.69 -17.65
C GLN A 331 -7.94 35.64 -17.72
N ALA A 332 -7.85 34.94 -18.86
CA ALA A 332 -6.76 33.99 -19.10
C ALA A 332 -5.39 34.67 -19.03
N ILE A 333 -5.24 35.85 -19.64
CA ILE A 333 -4.01 36.64 -19.60
C ILE A 333 -3.70 37.08 -18.14
N ALA A 334 -4.70 37.57 -17.42
CA ALA A 334 -4.53 38.00 -16.03
C ALA A 334 -4.05 36.86 -15.13
N VAL A 335 -4.63 35.66 -15.29
CA VAL A 335 -4.23 34.46 -14.55
C VAL A 335 -2.83 34.00 -14.96
N ALA A 336 -2.53 33.96 -16.26
CA ALA A 336 -1.23 33.51 -16.76
C ALA A 336 -0.07 34.39 -16.33
N ASN A 337 -0.30 35.70 -16.11
CA ASN A 337 0.75 36.62 -15.62
C ASN A 337 1.22 36.19 -14.20
N ASN A 338 0.41 35.47 -13.43
CA ASN A 338 0.83 34.96 -12.13
C ASN A 338 1.89 33.84 -12.25
N LEU A 339 2.00 33.16 -13.41
CA LEU A 339 3.07 32.18 -13.66
C LEU A 339 4.47 32.82 -13.60
N LEU A 340 4.59 34.11 -13.97
CA LEU A 340 5.87 34.83 -13.98
C LEU A 340 6.34 35.20 -12.57
N LEU A 341 5.46 35.14 -11.58
CA LEU A 341 5.80 35.41 -10.16
C LEU A 341 6.52 34.22 -9.54
N ASP A 342 6.31 33.03 -10.08
CA ASP A 342 6.96 31.80 -9.66
C ASP A 342 8.23 31.58 -10.50
N ARG A 343 9.41 31.72 -9.89
CA ARG A 343 10.72 31.70 -10.57
C ARG A 343 11.19 30.34 -11.05
N ALA A 344 10.34 29.32 -11.06
CA ALA A 344 10.69 27.99 -11.53
C ALA A 344 10.77 27.94 -13.07
N GLU A 345 11.73 27.19 -13.61
CA GLU A 345 11.84 26.95 -15.07
C GLU A 345 10.56 26.41 -15.68
N ALA A 346 9.86 25.51 -14.93
CA ALA A 346 8.57 24.95 -15.35
C ALA A 346 7.50 26.04 -15.53
N ALA A 347 7.43 27.04 -14.65
CA ALA A 347 6.50 28.16 -14.76
C ALA A 347 6.77 29.00 -15.99
N SER A 348 8.04 29.24 -16.31
CA SER A 348 8.45 29.96 -17.53
C SER A 348 8.09 29.21 -18.81
N ALA A 349 8.29 27.90 -18.82
CA ALA A 349 7.92 27.02 -19.95
C ALA A 349 6.39 27.00 -20.17
N MET A 350 5.62 26.88 -19.13
CA MET A 350 4.15 26.91 -19.16
C MET A 350 3.63 28.27 -19.64
N HIS A 351 4.24 29.36 -19.17
CA HIS A 351 3.88 30.70 -19.65
C HIS A 351 4.18 30.87 -21.14
N ALA A 352 5.34 30.41 -21.63
CA ALA A 352 5.69 30.46 -23.03
C ALA A 352 4.74 29.61 -23.89
N GLU A 353 4.31 28.46 -23.41
CA GLU A 353 3.31 27.62 -24.06
C GLU A 353 1.94 28.31 -24.12
N PHE A 354 1.51 28.93 -23.01
CA PHE A 354 0.28 29.72 -22.99
C PHE A 354 0.30 30.83 -24.03
N LEU A 355 1.42 31.59 -24.15
CA LEU A 355 1.55 32.64 -25.12
C LEU A 355 1.50 32.11 -26.56
N ARG A 356 2.08 30.92 -26.84
CA ARG A 356 1.96 30.27 -28.16
C ARG A 356 0.49 29.95 -28.48
N ASN A 357 -0.24 29.38 -27.55
CA ASN A 357 -1.66 29.02 -27.71
C ASN A 357 -2.53 30.29 -27.89
N LEU A 358 -2.21 31.37 -27.17
CA LEU A 358 -2.87 32.65 -27.32
C LEU A 358 -2.66 33.26 -28.72
N GLY A 359 -1.48 33.04 -29.33
CA GLY A 359 -1.14 33.51 -30.66
C GLY A 359 -1.74 32.66 -31.79
N ALA A 360 -1.91 31.36 -31.57
CA ALA A 360 -2.47 30.43 -32.55
C ALA A 360 -3.99 30.63 -32.80
N GLY A 361 -4.69 31.26 -31.86
CA GLY A 361 -6.13 31.59 -31.95
C GLY A 361 -6.42 32.94 -32.63
N ARG A 362 -5.44 33.51 -33.34
CA ARG A 362 -5.60 34.67 -34.23
C ARG A 362 -5.75 34.23 -35.68
#